data_bbd981f635cce8f9e0db2a89fc17292a
#
_entry.id   bbd981f635cce8f9e0db2a89fc17292a
#
_cell.length_a   1.000
_cell.length_b   1.000
_cell.length_c   1.000
_cell.angle_alpha   90.00
_cell.angle_beta   90.00
_cell.angle_gamma   90.00
#
_symmetry.space_group_name_H-M   'P 1'
#
loop_
_entity.id
_entity.type
_entity.pdbx_description
1 polymer ?
#
loop_
_entity_poly.entity_id
_entity_poly.type
_entity_poly.pdbx_seq_one_letter_code
_entity_poly.pdbx_strand_id
1 'polypeptide(L)'
;MPGLRIICNALGTLFPVKRKLSTEGSLDPPSKQTKLWESRRVSQASVDKVVLKFVVEGLHPPHISLVDNSVYPESLCGHRVTQVTKASVEMKRKLKAALSEIEFVATTTDCWTAHRRGFIGVTAHWFNPQTMQRSCAALVCKKLKGSHNFSALAGALNDIHTELNIREKIVRTTTDNGSNFLKAFRVYGQTDENNNPEPVGEGDGEEDDGGQNDEDEESVEGVEFVDAEALFDEDDYLEYQLPKHHRCACHLLNLVSTVDASKAEVNPLYKRVARSTFAKCSSLWNKSSRSTTASEVIEDHCKLQLVRPVATRWNSLFSAVERIVRITREQGEGALAAVCSELDTPKFTPVELAFLAEYAKTMSPIAKALDVLQGETSVQMGWLLPTITLLRTKLQHLHVASKFCEPLITALLSGLQKRLGEMLADPELIAATILVPKFKTCWTSDKNILKLGLDYIRSHLDCQAENPVIEGSQSSEEEDFFSSLKKTGPLETTQQLDAYLGCPGDTVDVLKSFPAVCQLSLKFNTALPASAACERLFSVAGLIFRPRRACIGSNNFENLLLLRLNKAYW
;
A
#
# COMPACT_ATOMS: atom_id res chain seq x y z
N MET A 1 -12.86 -24.15 -14.75
CA MET A 1 -13.17 -22.70 -14.80
C MET A 1 -14.67 -22.49 -14.54
N PRO A 2 -15.12 -22.26 -13.28
CA PRO A 2 -16.55 -22.16 -12.95
C PRO A 2 -17.24 -20.93 -13.55
N GLY A 3 -16.55 -19.79 -13.69
CA GLY A 3 -17.15 -18.55 -14.19
C GLY A 3 -17.57 -18.56 -15.66
N LEU A 4 -16.83 -19.29 -16.51
CA LEU A 4 -17.18 -19.41 -17.93
C LEU A 4 -18.49 -20.21 -18.14
N ARG A 5 -18.75 -21.23 -17.30
CA ARG A 5 -20.00 -22.01 -17.36
C ARG A 5 -21.22 -21.17 -16.99
N ILE A 6 -21.11 -20.27 -16.04
CA ILE A 6 -22.22 -19.39 -15.61
C ILE A 6 -22.59 -18.41 -16.74
N ILE A 7 -21.58 -17.83 -17.41
CA ILE A 7 -21.81 -16.89 -18.52
C ILE A 7 -22.31 -17.60 -19.78
N CYS A 8 -21.76 -18.77 -20.11
CA CYS A 8 -22.26 -19.58 -21.21
C CYS A 8 -23.69 -20.06 -20.98
N ASN A 9 -24.06 -20.41 -19.74
CA ASN A 9 -25.45 -20.78 -19.41
C ASN A 9 -26.37 -19.53 -19.45
N ALA A 10 -25.94 -18.37 -18.99
CA ALA A 10 -26.74 -17.13 -19.06
C ALA A 10 -26.90 -16.65 -20.51
N LEU A 11 -25.87 -16.75 -21.36
CA LEU A 11 -25.94 -16.36 -22.77
C LEU A 11 -26.61 -17.42 -23.65
N GLY A 12 -26.45 -18.71 -23.36
CA GLY A 12 -27.13 -19.81 -24.09
C GLY A 12 -28.66 -19.80 -23.93
N THR A 13 -29.17 -19.25 -22.82
CA THR A 13 -30.61 -19.03 -22.61
C THR A 13 -31.13 -17.77 -23.33
N LEU A 14 -30.24 -16.83 -23.71
CA LEU A 14 -30.62 -15.57 -24.38
C LEU A 14 -30.71 -15.69 -25.91
N PHE A 15 -29.99 -16.64 -26.50
CA PHE A 15 -29.93 -16.81 -27.96
C PHE A 15 -30.13 -18.30 -28.34
N PRO A 16 -31.37 -18.75 -28.58
CA PRO A 16 -31.60 -20.11 -29.04
C PRO A 16 -31.02 -20.28 -30.45
N VAL A 17 -30.00 -21.11 -30.56
CA VAL A 17 -29.42 -21.52 -31.84
C VAL A 17 -30.47 -22.32 -32.62
N LYS A 18 -30.99 -21.76 -33.71
CA LYS A 18 -31.80 -22.50 -34.64
C LYS A 18 -30.92 -23.54 -35.36
N ARG A 19 -30.89 -24.78 -34.87
CA ARG A 19 -30.39 -25.91 -35.65
C ARG A 19 -31.39 -26.22 -36.75
N LYS A 20 -31.00 -26.10 -38.01
CA LYS A 20 -31.73 -26.70 -39.12
C LYS A 20 -31.61 -28.21 -38.97
N LEU A 21 -32.71 -28.87 -38.61
CA LEU A 21 -32.83 -30.31 -38.78
C LEU A 21 -33.42 -30.52 -40.16
N SER A 22 -32.74 -31.36 -40.93
CA SER A 22 -33.24 -31.99 -42.16
C SER A 22 -34.44 -32.89 -41.83
N THR A 23 -35.50 -32.75 -42.62
CA THR A 23 -36.71 -33.54 -42.62
C THR A 23 -36.44 -34.98 -43.03
N GLU A 24 -37.03 -35.92 -42.26
CA GLU A 24 -37.85 -37.01 -42.82
C GLU A 24 -38.43 -37.86 -41.68
N GLY A 25 -39.75 -38.11 -41.74
CA GLY A 25 -40.38 -39.36 -41.22
C GLY A 25 -41.36 -39.22 -40.05
N SER A 26 -42.67 -39.05 -40.35
CA SER A 26 -43.79 -39.81 -39.79
C SER A 26 -44.24 -39.68 -38.33
N LEU A 27 -45.46 -39.10 -38.18
CA LEU A 27 -46.62 -39.52 -37.37
C LEU A 27 -46.44 -39.82 -35.86
N ASP A 28 -46.84 -38.85 -34.99
CA ASP A 28 -47.89 -38.99 -33.96
C ASP A 28 -48.10 -37.67 -33.24
N PRO A 29 -49.31 -37.30 -32.72
CA PRO A 29 -49.57 -35.97 -32.18
C PRO A 29 -48.97 -35.83 -30.77
N PRO A 30 -48.22 -34.73 -30.48
CA PRO A 30 -47.63 -34.57 -29.19
C PRO A 30 -48.65 -34.15 -28.14
N SER A 31 -48.62 -34.82 -27.02
CA SER A 31 -49.25 -34.42 -25.76
C SER A 31 -48.88 -32.97 -25.42
N LYS A 32 -49.84 -32.20 -24.93
CA LYS A 32 -49.66 -30.81 -24.49
C LYS A 32 -48.55 -30.72 -23.44
N GLN A 33 -47.34 -30.44 -23.88
CA GLN A 33 -46.26 -30.00 -22.99
C GLN A 33 -46.56 -28.60 -22.50
N THR A 34 -46.92 -28.47 -21.24
CA THR A 34 -47.02 -27.20 -20.51
C THR A 34 -45.73 -26.42 -20.69
N LYS A 35 -45.80 -25.19 -21.20
CA LYS A 35 -44.66 -24.26 -21.33
C LYS A 35 -44.11 -23.93 -19.94
N LEU A 36 -43.08 -24.66 -19.52
CA LEU A 36 -42.38 -24.45 -18.24
C LEU A 36 -41.29 -23.37 -18.32
N TRP A 37 -41.28 -22.53 -19.36
CA TRP A 37 -40.30 -21.46 -19.56
C TRP A 37 -41.01 -20.15 -19.89
N GLU A 38 -41.51 -19.48 -18.87
CA GLU A 38 -41.55 -18.02 -18.93
C GLU A 38 -40.09 -17.57 -18.93
N SER A 39 -39.53 -17.29 -20.11
CA SER A 39 -38.25 -16.65 -20.26
C SER A 39 -38.36 -15.27 -19.63
N ARG A 40 -37.86 -15.11 -18.38
CA ARG A 40 -37.61 -13.78 -17.80
C ARG A 40 -36.74 -13.05 -18.82
N ARG A 41 -37.32 -12.08 -19.52
CA ARG A 41 -36.55 -11.23 -20.45
C ARG A 41 -35.52 -10.50 -19.61
N VAL A 42 -34.26 -10.95 -19.62
CA VAL A 42 -33.17 -10.24 -18.98
C VAL A 42 -32.96 -8.94 -19.73
N SER A 43 -32.98 -7.82 -19.03
CA SER A 43 -32.77 -6.51 -19.66
C SER A 43 -31.35 -6.39 -20.22
N GLN A 44 -31.18 -5.65 -21.32
CA GLN A 44 -29.85 -5.38 -21.89
C GLN A 44 -28.89 -4.78 -20.83
N ALA A 45 -29.39 -3.91 -19.96
CA ALA A 45 -28.61 -3.34 -18.86
C ALA A 45 -28.07 -4.41 -17.88
N SER A 46 -28.87 -5.46 -17.61
CA SER A 46 -28.41 -6.58 -16.76
C SER A 46 -27.32 -7.41 -17.43
N VAL A 47 -27.43 -7.63 -18.75
CA VAL A 47 -26.39 -8.32 -19.54
C VAL A 47 -25.12 -7.49 -19.57
N ASP A 48 -25.22 -6.19 -19.84
CA ASP A 48 -24.09 -5.26 -19.88
C ASP A 48 -23.34 -5.23 -18.55
N LYS A 49 -24.06 -5.24 -17.43
CA LYS A 49 -23.48 -5.30 -16.08
C LYS A 49 -22.71 -6.59 -15.83
N VAL A 50 -23.25 -7.75 -16.25
CA VAL A 50 -22.56 -9.04 -16.10
C VAL A 50 -21.31 -9.10 -16.99
N VAL A 51 -21.40 -8.61 -18.23
CA VAL A 51 -20.27 -8.55 -19.16
C VAL A 51 -19.17 -7.60 -18.62
N LEU A 52 -19.55 -6.43 -18.14
CA LEU A 52 -18.63 -5.47 -17.54
C LEU A 52 -17.92 -6.09 -16.34
N LYS A 53 -18.66 -6.72 -15.42
CA LYS A 53 -18.10 -7.41 -14.26
C LYS A 53 -17.12 -8.51 -14.68
N PHE A 54 -17.44 -9.30 -15.69
CA PHE A 54 -16.54 -10.33 -16.22
C PHE A 54 -15.26 -9.75 -16.80
N VAL A 55 -15.34 -8.66 -17.57
CA VAL A 55 -14.16 -7.97 -18.14
C VAL A 55 -13.27 -7.37 -17.04
N VAL A 56 -13.87 -6.67 -16.09
CA VAL A 56 -13.14 -5.97 -15.02
C VAL A 56 -12.59 -6.95 -13.98
N GLU A 57 -13.39 -7.88 -13.47
CA GLU A 57 -12.96 -8.83 -12.43
C GLU A 57 -12.07 -9.93 -12.96
N GLY A 58 -12.36 -10.43 -14.16
CA GLY A 58 -11.51 -11.42 -14.83
C GLY A 58 -10.26 -10.84 -15.47
N LEU A 59 -10.11 -9.51 -15.48
CA LEU A 59 -9.05 -8.80 -16.19
C LEU A 59 -8.98 -9.20 -17.66
N HIS A 60 -10.14 -9.48 -18.30
CA HIS A 60 -10.20 -9.86 -19.70
C HIS A 60 -10.07 -8.62 -20.59
N PRO A 61 -9.39 -8.72 -21.76
CA PRO A 61 -9.40 -7.64 -22.72
C PRO A 61 -10.83 -7.28 -23.14
N PRO A 62 -11.19 -6.01 -23.30
CA PRO A 62 -12.52 -5.60 -23.75
C PRO A 62 -12.91 -6.18 -25.12
N HIS A 63 -11.92 -6.54 -25.94
CA HIS A 63 -12.09 -7.12 -27.28
C HIS A 63 -12.16 -8.65 -27.30
N ILE A 64 -12.13 -9.32 -26.12
CA ILE A 64 -12.20 -10.79 -26.10
C ILE A 64 -13.59 -11.26 -26.59
N SER A 65 -13.61 -12.17 -27.54
CA SER A 65 -14.83 -12.85 -27.93
C SER A 65 -15.19 -13.89 -26.88
N LEU A 66 -16.40 -13.84 -26.34
CA LEU A 66 -16.90 -14.80 -25.36
C LEU A 66 -17.45 -16.08 -26.01
N VAL A 67 -17.51 -16.11 -27.33
CA VAL A 67 -18.02 -17.23 -28.12
C VAL A 67 -17.16 -17.39 -29.38
N ASP A 68 -17.04 -18.63 -29.85
CA ASP A 68 -16.30 -19.02 -31.06
C ASP A 68 -16.52 -18.02 -32.21
N ASN A 69 -15.47 -17.68 -32.93
CA ASN A 69 -15.35 -16.55 -33.89
C ASN A 69 -16.39 -16.51 -35.04
N SER A 70 -17.33 -17.43 -35.08
CA SER A 70 -18.28 -17.55 -36.22
C SER A 70 -19.58 -16.74 -36.08
N VAL A 71 -19.88 -16.06 -34.94
CA VAL A 71 -21.25 -15.56 -34.69
C VAL A 71 -21.35 -14.10 -34.25
N TYR A 72 -20.28 -13.37 -33.95
CA TYR A 72 -20.40 -12.01 -33.44
C TYR A 72 -19.60 -10.97 -34.21
N PRO A 73 -20.27 -9.89 -34.67
CA PRO A 73 -19.62 -8.82 -35.45
C PRO A 73 -18.70 -7.95 -34.57
N GLU A 74 -17.69 -7.32 -35.21
CA GLU A 74 -16.74 -6.36 -34.65
C GLU A 74 -17.41 -5.20 -33.87
N SER A 75 -18.68 -4.90 -34.14
CA SER A 75 -19.50 -3.90 -33.45
C SER A 75 -19.61 -4.13 -31.92
N LEU A 76 -19.51 -5.37 -31.44
CA LEU A 76 -19.58 -5.67 -30.01
C LEU A 76 -18.30 -5.30 -29.25
N CYS A 77 -17.17 -5.22 -29.90
CA CYS A 77 -15.91 -4.78 -29.30
C CYS A 77 -15.98 -3.28 -28.95
N GLY A 78 -16.44 -2.44 -29.88
CA GLY A 78 -16.65 -1.01 -29.63
C GLY A 78 -17.66 -0.75 -28.51
N HIS A 79 -18.73 -1.54 -28.46
CA HIS A 79 -19.75 -1.41 -27.41
C HIS A 79 -19.18 -1.67 -26.00
N ARG A 80 -18.32 -2.69 -25.83
CA ARG A 80 -17.69 -3.03 -24.53
C ARG A 80 -16.72 -1.96 -24.06
N VAL A 81 -15.90 -1.41 -24.96
CA VAL A 81 -15.00 -0.28 -24.63
C VAL A 81 -15.83 0.90 -24.18
N THR A 82 -16.92 1.19 -24.86
CA THR A 82 -17.84 2.27 -24.48
C THR A 82 -18.48 2.01 -23.10
N GLN A 83 -18.86 0.78 -22.77
CA GLN A 83 -19.40 0.42 -21.45
C GLN A 83 -18.35 0.59 -20.33
N VAL A 84 -17.11 0.16 -20.54
CA VAL A 84 -16.01 0.39 -19.59
C VAL A 84 -15.80 1.88 -19.34
N THR A 85 -15.79 2.69 -20.41
CA THR A 85 -15.62 4.15 -20.31
C THR A 85 -16.80 4.80 -19.55
N LYS A 86 -18.04 4.45 -19.86
CA LYS A 86 -19.24 4.97 -19.15
C LYS A 86 -19.21 4.60 -17.68
N ALA A 87 -18.89 3.35 -17.35
CA ALA A 87 -18.78 2.89 -15.97
C ALA A 87 -17.67 3.63 -15.22
N SER A 88 -16.53 3.89 -15.87
CA SER A 88 -15.43 4.64 -15.27
C SER A 88 -15.81 6.10 -14.99
N VAL A 89 -16.51 6.76 -15.89
CA VAL A 89 -17.01 8.13 -15.68
C VAL A 89 -17.98 8.17 -14.50
N GLU A 90 -18.93 7.25 -14.44
CA GLU A 90 -19.89 7.17 -13.33
C GLU A 90 -19.20 6.84 -11.99
N MET A 91 -18.24 5.93 -12.00
CA MET A 91 -17.42 5.62 -10.82
C MET A 91 -16.67 6.85 -10.33
N LYS A 92 -15.99 7.59 -11.22
CA LYS A 92 -15.26 8.82 -10.87
C LYS A 92 -16.22 9.89 -10.31
N ARG A 93 -17.43 10.03 -10.89
CA ARG A 93 -18.45 10.94 -10.38
C ARG A 93 -18.88 10.59 -8.95
N LYS A 94 -19.18 9.32 -8.68
CA LYS A 94 -19.56 8.85 -7.34
C LYS A 94 -18.42 9.00 -6.33
N LEU A 95 -17.18 8.69 -6.74
CA LEU A 95 -16.01 8.87 -5.90
C LEU A 95 -15.79 10.33 -5.52
N LYS A 96 -15.91 11.24 -6.50
CA LYS A 96 -15.80 12.69 -6.26
C LYS A 96 -16.90 13.19 -5.30
N ALA A 97 -18.13 12.71 -5.46
CA ALA A 97 -19.22 13.02 -4.53
C ALA A 97 -18.95 12.48 -3.13
N ALA A 98 -18.41 11.25 -2.99
CA ALA A 98 -18.04 10.73 -1.68
C ALA A 98 -16.92 11.52 -1.02
N LEU A 99 -15.93 11.99 -1.78
CA LEU A 99 -14.82 12.81 -1.26
C LEU A 99 -15.26 14.24 -0.92
N SER A 100 -16.35 14.76 -1.51
CA SER A 100 -16.86 16.10 -1.17
C SER A 100 -17.38 16.19 0.25
N GLU A 101 -17.92 15.08 0.79
CA GLU A 101 -18.46 15.00 2.15
C GLU A 101 -17.38 14.78 3.23
N ILE A 102 -16.13 14.58 2.84
CA ILE A 102 -15.04 14.27 3.76
C ILE A 102 -14.22 15.52 4.04
N GLU A 103 -13.90 15.75 5.31
CA GLU A 103 -13.08 16.88 5.76
C GLU A 103 -11.59 16.59 5.60
N PHE A 104 -11.12 15.42 6.03
CA PHE A 104 -9.70 15.03 6.01
C PHE A 104 -9.45 13.87 5.07
N VAL A 105 -8.58 14.09 4.09
CA VAL A 105 -8.12 13.08 3.13
C VAL A 105 -6.60 12.98 3.26
N ALA A 106 -6.05 11.78 3.16
CA ALA A 106 -4.63 11.58 2.94
C ALA A 106 -4.41 10.88 1.61
N THR A 107 -3.25 11.10 1.00
CA THR A 107 -2.90 10.43 -0.25
C THR A 107 -1.62 9.61 -0.08
N THR A 108 -1.51 8.53 -0.85
CA THR A 108 -0.23 7.89 -1.10
C THR A 108 0.07 7.96 -2.59
N THR A 109 1.31 8.21 -2.94
CA THR A 109 1.74 8.29 -4.34
C THR A 109 3.08 7.59 -4.53
N ASP A 110 3.25 7.07 -5.73
CA ASP A 110 4.45 6.37 -6.15
C ASP A 110 4.54 6.34 -7.68
N CYS A 111 5.73 6.05 -8.23
CA CYS A 111 5.99 5.91 -9.66
C CYS A 111 6.33 4.47 -10.00
N TRP A 112 5.81 4.02 -11.13
CA TRP A 112 6.04 2.67 -11.63
C TRP A 112 6.43 2.68 -13.10
N THR A 113 7.50 1.98 -13.44
CA THR A 113 7.93 1.81 -14.82
C THR A 113 7.63 0.39 -15.30
N ALA A 114 6.93 0.28 -16.42
CA ALA A 114 6.63 -0.99 -17.05
C ALA A 114 6.68 -0.86 -18.58
N HIS A 115 7.39 -1.77 -19.24
CA HIS A 115 7.53 -1.79 -20.69
C HIS A 115 7.91 -0.40 -21.28
N ARG A 116 8.92 0.26 -20.72
CA ARG A 116 9.41 1.60 -21.12
C ARG A 116 8.35 2.72 -21.01
N ARG A 117 7.39 2.56 -20.13
CA ARG A 117 6.35 3.57 -19.82
C ARG A 117 6.33 3.84 -18.33
N GLY A 118 6.49 5.10 -17.96
CA GLY A 118 6.34 5.55 -16.58
C GLY A 118 4.90 5.87 -16.26
N PHE A 119 4.46 5.51 -15.07
CA PHE A 119 3.13 5.79 -14.54
C PHE A 119 3.24 6.41 -13.16
N ILE A 120 2.40 7.39 -12.86
CA ILE A 120 2.15 7.88 -11.51
C ILE A 120 0.86 7.26 -10.99
N GLY A 121 0.92 6.67 -9.80
CA GLY A 121 -0.24 6.16 -9.07
C GLY A 121 -0.55 7.04 -7.88
N VAL A 122 -1.83 7.30 -7.64
CA VAL A 122 -2.28 8.01 -6.44
C VAL A 122 -3.47 7.29 -5.85
N THR A 123 -3.42 7.04 -4.54
CA THR A 123 -4.56 6.53 -3.77
C THR A 123 -4.98 7.55 -2.72
N ALA A 124 -6.26 7.56 -2.36
CA ALA A 124 -6.79 8.38 -1.27
C ALA A 124 -7.27 7.49 -0.12
N HIS A 125 -7.14 8.02 1.09
CA HIS A 125 -7.52 7.37 2.34
C HIS A 125 -8.24 8.38 3.22
N TRP A 126 -9.32 7.95 3.88
CA TRP A 126 -10.09 8.77 4.81
C TRP A 126 -10.84 7.91 5.81
N PHE A 127 -11.34 8.52 6.85
CA PHE A 127 -12.29 7.88 7.75
C PHE A 127 -13.71 8.22 7.36
N ASN A 128 -14.58 7.23 7.35
CA ASN A 128 -16.02 7.47 7.26
C ASN A 128 -16.49 8.07 8.60
N PRO A 129 -17.07 9.27 8.62
CA PRO A 129 -17.40 9.95 9.87
C PRO A 129 -18.47 9.24 10.71
N GLN A 130 -19.39 8.48 10.09
CA GLN A 130 -20.44 7.77 10.80
C GLN A 130 -19.94 6.46 11.42
N THR A 131 -19.14 5.70 10.66
CA THR A 131 -18.67 4.37 11.10
C THR A 131 -17.30 4.40 11.77
N MET A 132 -16.56 5.48 11.64
CA MET A 132 -15.15 5.60 12.07
C MET A 132 -14.24 4.53 11.43
N GLN A 133 -14.69 3.94 10.34
CA GLN A 133 -13.89 2.97 9.58
C GLN A 133 -13.11 3.66 8.47
N ARG A 134 -11.89 3.19 8.24
CA ARG A 134 -11.07 3.68 7.16
C ARG A 134 -11.63 3.21 5.81
N SER A 135 -11.72 4.15 4.89
CA SER A 135 -12.03 3.94 3.49
C SER A 135 -10.83 4.30 2.62
N CYS A 136 -10.72 3.67 1.46
CA CYS A 136 -9.68 3.96 0.49
C CYS A 136 -10.20 3.88 -0.94
N ALA A 137 -9.55 4.59 -1.85
CA ALA A 137 -9.82 4.51 -3.28
C ALA A 137 -8.55 4.77 -4.10
N ALA A 138 -8.44 4.11 -5.25
CA ALA A 138 -7.45 4.47 -6.26
C ALA A 138 -7.96 5.69 -7.03
N LEU A 139 -7.22 6.77 -7.01
CA LEU A 139 -7.61 8.01 -7.68
C LEU A 139 -7.23 7.99 -9.17
N VAL A 140 -5.96 7.70 -9.43
CA VAL A 140 -5.40 7.69 -10.80
C VAL A 140 -4.29 6.64 -10.93
N CYS A 141 -4.05 6.23 -12.19
CA CYS A 141 -2.83 5.57 -12.63
C CYS A 141 -2.51 6.10 -14.04
N LYS A 142 -1.98 7.33 -14.09
CA LYS A 142 -1.74 8.06 -15.33
C LYS A 142 -0.34 7.80 -15.85
N LYS A 143 -0.22 7.67 -17.20
CA LYS A 143 1.10 7.63 -17.84
C LYS A 143 1.75 9.00 -17.73
N LEU A 144 2.96 9.05 -17.22
CA LEU A 144 3.82 10.23 -17.25
C LEU A 144 4.36 10.45 -18.66
N LYS A 145 4.43 11.71 -19.09
CA LYS A 145 5.00 12.12 -20.38
C LYS A 145 6.29 12.91 -20.12
N GLY A 146 7.30 12.67 -20.94
CA GLY A 146 8.58 13.37 -20.83
C GLY A 146 9.47 12.89 -19.68
N SER A 147 10.33 13.76 -19.18
CA SER A 147 11.19 13.50 -18.02
C SER A 147 10.37 13.44 -16.72
N HIS A 148 10.72 12.52 -15.83
CA HIS A 148 10.07 12.36 -14.53
C HIS A 148 10.78 13.22 -13.46
N ASN A 149 11.09 14.49 -13.78
CA ASN A 149 11.71 15.40 -12.83
C ASN A 149 10.73 15.83 -11.72
N PHE A 150 11.27 16.46 -10.69
CA PHE A 150 10.52 16.85 -9.50
C PHE A 150 9.38 17.85 -9.79
N SER A 151 9.59 18.79 -10.75
CA SER A 151 8.58 19.76 -11.15
C SER A 151 7.41 19.10 -11.90
N ALA A 152 7.69 18.18 -12.82
CA ALA A 152 6.65 17.41 -13.52
C ALA A 152 5.80 16.56 -12.54
N LEU A 153 6.43 15.99 -11.50
CA LEU A 153 5.71 15.26 -10.45
C LEU A 153 4.84 16.19 -9.60
N ALA A 154 5.35 17.36 -9.22
CA ALA A 154 4.60 18.36 -8.47
C ALA A 154 3.37 18.84 -9.24
N GLY A 155 3.55 19.22 -10.52
CA GLY A 155 2.45 19.61 -11.41
C GLY A 155 1.41 18.51 -11.57
N ALA A 156 1.85 17.27 -11.82
CA ALA A 156 0.93 16.14 -11.95
C ALA A 156 0.10 15.89 -10.69
N LEU A 157 0.70 15.99 -9.50
CA LEU A 157 -0.01 15.86 -8.22
C LEU A 157 -0.99 17.00 -8.00
N ASN A 158 -0.58 18.25 -8.24
CA ASN A 158 -1.46 19.41 -8.15
C ASN A 158 -2.68 19.30 -9.07
N ASP A 159 -2.49 18.88 -10.32
CA ASP A 159 -3.58 18.65 -11.27
C ASP A 159 -4.56 17.58 -10.78
N ILE A 160 -4.05 16.46 -10.26
CA ILE A 160 -4.87 15.35 -9.73
C ILE A 160 -5.69 15.83 -8.53
N HIS A 161 -5.09 16.55 -7.60
CA HIS A 161 -5.76 17.05 -6.40
C HIS A 161 -6.83 18.08 -6.76
N THR A 162 -6.54 18.95 -7.74
CA THR A 162 -7.48 19.96 -8.24
C THR A 162 -8.64 19.33 -9.02
N GLU A 163 -8.37 18.38 -9.94
CA GLU A 163 -9.40 17.65 -10.69
C GLU A 163 -10.44 16.99 -9.76
N LEU A 164 -9.98 16.48 -8.62
CA LEU A 164 -10.82 15.78 -7.65
C LEU A 164 -11.40 16.68 -6.55
N ASN A 165 -11.08 17.96 -6.51
CA ASN A 165 -11.46 18.94 -5.48
C ASN A 165 -11.08 18.50 -4.05
N ILE A 166 -9.88 17.93 -3.89
CA ILE A 166 -9.39 17.46 -2.59
C ILE A 166 -8.19 18.24 -2.06
N ARG A 167 -7.65 19.20 -2.83
CA ARG A 167 -6.42 19.92 -2.51
C ARG A 167 -6.39 20.45 -1.07
N GLU A 168 -7.44 21.17 -0.66
CA GLU A 168 -7.54 21.77 0.68
C GLU A 168 -7.88 20.75 1.80
N LYS A 169 -8.23 19.53 1.42
CA LYS A 169 -8.61 18.45 2.35
C LYS A 169 -7.46 17.49 2.66
N ILE A 170 -6.37 17.57 1.87
CA ILE A 170 -5.25 16.64 2.03
C ILE A 170 -4.41 17.05 3.22
N VAL A 171 -4.49 16.27 4.28
CA VAL A 171 -3.70 16.49 5.50
C VAL A 171 -2.24 16.10 5.32
N ARG A 172 -1.96 15.05 4.51
CA ARG A 172 -0.59 14.58 4.26
C ARG A 172 -0.53 13.65 3.06
N THR A 173 0.58 13.70 2.32
CA THR A 173 0.90 12.76 1.25
C THR A 173 2.08 11.89 1.67
N THR A 174 1.93 10.56 1.58
CA THR A 174 3.02 9.61 1.84
C THR A 174 3.58 9.09 0.52
N THR A 175 4.91 9.22 0.33
CA THR A 175 5.60 8.70 -0.87
C THR A 175 6.70 7.73 -0.48
N ASP A 176 7.25 7.02 -1.48
CA ASP A 176 8.56 6.40 -1.31
C ASP A 176 9.66 7.47 -1.09
N ASN A 177 10.92 7.01 -0.96
CA ASN A 177 12.04 7.93 -0.75
C ASN A 177 12.77 8.29 -2.06
N GLY A 178 12.10 8.20 -3.21
CA GLY A 178 12.66 8.59 -4.49
C GLY A 178 13.10 10.05 -4.49
N SER A 179 14.32 10.33 -4.97
CA SER A 179 14.95 11.67 -4.93
C SER A 179 14.05 12.77 -5.54
N ASN A 180 13.37 12.45 -6.66
CA ASN A 180 12.46 13.40 -7.31
C ASN A 180 11.22 13.72 -6.46
N PHE A 181 10.65 12.76 -5.71
CA PHE A 181 9.58 13.06 -4.76
C PHE A 181 10.08 13.90 -3.59
N LEU A 182 11.23 13.54 -3.00
CA LEU A 182 11.80 14.31 -1.90
C LEU A 182 12.09 15.76 -2.34
N LYS A 183 12.66 15.96 -3.53
CA LYS A 183 12.91 17.31 -4.08
C LYS A 183 11.59 18.05 -4.36
N ALA A 184 10.56 17.40 -4.94
CA ALA A 184 9.27 18.01 -5.21
C ALA A 184 8.60 18.53 -3.94
N PHE A 185 8.56 17.73 -2.87
CA PHE A 185 7.96 18.14 -1.60
C PHE A 185 8.83 19.12 -0.79
N ARG A 186 10.15 19.11 -0.97
CA ARG A 186 11.03 20.12 -0.38
C ARG A 186 10.82 21.51 -1.01
N VAL A 187 10.65 21.57 -2.33
CA VAL A 187 10.51 22.84 -3.08
C VAL A 187 9.08 23.38 -3.01
N TYR A 188 8.08 22.51 -3.20
CA TYR A 188 6.67 22.92 -3.34
C TYR A 188 5.78 22.52 -2.15
N GLY A 189 6.32 21.87 -1.13
CA GLY A 189 5.55 21.39 0.02
C GLY A 189 5.20 22.49 1.01
N GLN A 190 4.12 22.30 1.76
CA GLN A 190 3.79 23.12 2.91
C GLN A 190 4.83 22.89 4.01
N THR A 191 5.48 23.96 4.47
CA THR A 191 6.35 23.96 5.65
C THR A 191 5.53 24.35 6.88
N ASP A 192 5.82 23.73 8.03
CA ASP A 192 5.27 24.21 9.29
C ASP A 192 5.90 25.58 9.62
N GLU A 193 5.10 26.60 9.89
CA GLU A 193 5.55 27.96 10.17
C GLU A 193 6.55 28.06 11.35
N ASN A 194 6.69 27.00 12.15
CA ASN A 194 7.59 26.92 13.30
C ASN A 194 8.89 26.14 13.07
N ASN A 195 9.09 25.52 11.91
CA ASN A 195 10.33 24.84 11.54
C ASN A 195 10.96 25.55 10.34
N ASN A 196 11.72 26.58 10.61
CA ASN A 196 12.68 27.12 9.66
C ASN A 196 13.76 26.03 9.48
N PRO A 197 13.90 25.35 8.33
CA PRO A 197 14.97 24.38 8.16
C PRO A 197 16.27 25.15 8.15
N GLU A 198 17.10 25.00 9.18
CA GLU A 198 18.51 25.35 9.04
C GLU A 198 19.04 24.64 7.79
N PRO A 199 19.89 25.31 6.98
CA PRO A 199 20.51 24.67 5.83
C PRO A 199 21.38 23.52 6.36
N VAL A 200 20.85 22.31 6.30
CA VAL A 200 21.62 21.10 6.57
C VAL A 200 22.67 21.03 5.48
N GLY A 201 23.92 21.20 5.90
CA GLY A 201 25.08 21.16 5.04
C GLY A 201 25.03 19.97 4.10
N GLU A 202 25.58 20.17 2.92
CA GLU A 202 25.80 19.16 1.90
C GLU A 202 26.46 17.93 2.53
N GLY A 203 25.64 16.98 2.95
CA GLY A 203 26.02 15.67 3.46
C GLY A 203 25.75 14.65 2.39
N ASP A 204 26.84 14.23 1.77
CA ASP A 204 27.03 13.01 0.97
C ASP A 204 25.75 12.46 0.32
N GLY A 205 25.55 12.81 -0.96
CA GLY A 205 24.67 12.10 -1.85
C GLY A 205 25.17 10.65 -2.02
N GLU A 206 24.75 9.75 -1.12
CA GLU A 206 24.80 8.33 -1.42
C GLU A 206 23.80 8.08 -2.55
N GLU A 207 24.33 7.88 -3.75
CA GLU A 207 23.64 7.41 -4.93
C GLU A 207 22.90 6.11 -4.56
N ASP A 208 21.57 6.19 -4.48
CA ASP A 208 20.70 5.01 -4.37
C ASP A 208 20.57 4.39 -5.77
N ASP A 209 21.63 3.66 -6.19
CA ASP A 209 21.66 2.87 -7.42
C ASP A 209 20.81 1.61 -7.23
N GLY A 210 19.50 1.77 -7.38
CA GLY A 210 18.49 0.71 -7.45
C GLY A 210 17.99 0.47 -8.87
N GLY A 211 18.72 0.87 -9.88
CA GLY A 211 18.43 0.63 -11.29
C GLY A 211 19.01 -0.71 -11.76
N GLN A 212 18.15 -1.62 -12.20
CA GLN A 212 18.55 -2.75 -13.02
C GLN A 212 19.21 -2.24 -14.30
N ASN A 213 20.51 -2.48 -14.43
CA ASN A 213 21.24 -2.37 -15.68
C ASN A 213 20.82 -3.54 -16.57
N ASP A 214 20.07 -3.25 -17.63
CA ASP A 214 20.17 -3.99 -18.89
C ASP A 214 21.28 -3.31 -19.71
N GLU A 215 22.32 -4.09 -19.96
CA GLU A 215 23.51 -3.72 -20.71
C GLU A 215 23.14 -3.26 -22.12
N ASP A 216 23.42 -2.00 -22.44
CA ASP A 216 23.84 -1.52 -23.76
C ASP A 216 24.50 -0.14 -23.53
N GLU A 217 25.83 -0.16 -23.27
CA GLU A 217 26.67 1.03 -23.25
C GLU A 217 26.93 1.50 -24.69
N GLU A 218 26.27 2.59 -25.11
CA GLU A 218 26.85 3.52 -26.09
C GLU A 218 27.33 4.76 -25.33
N SER A 219 28.65 4.89 -25.28
CA SER A 219 29.37 6.04 -24.77
C SER A 219 29.01 7.31 -25.54
N VAL A 220 28.34 8.26 -24.90
CA VAL A 220 28.22 9.64 -25.37
C VAL A 220 29.14 10.50 -24.50
N GLU A 221 30.25 10.91 -25.10
CA GLU A 221 31.19 11.90 -24.56
C GLU A 221 30.49 13.27 -24.37
N GLY A 222 30.69 13.87 -23.18
CA GLY A 222 30.67 15.32 -23.01
C GLY A 222 29.33 16.01 -22.96
N VAL A 223 28.52 15.72 -21.91
CA VAL A 223 27.47 16.66 -21.48
C VAL A 223 27.93 17.31 -20.19
N GLU A 224 28.33 18.57 -20.26
CA GLU A 224 28.58 19.44 -19.14
C GLU A 224 27.22 19.63 -18.41
N PHE A 225 27.07 19.09 -17.21
CA PHE A 225 25.90 19.31 -16.37
C PHE A 225 25.93 20.75 -15.87
N VAL A 226 25.21 21.63 -16.55
CA VAL A 226 24.92 22.98 -16.03
C VAL A 226 23.90 22.81 -14.91
N ASP A 227 24.23 23.36 -13.74
CA ASP A 227 23.33 23.37 -12.57
C ASP A 227 22.05 24.11 -12.95
N ALA A 228 20.94 23.38 -13.07
CA ALA A 228 19.65 23.94 -13.47
C ALA A 228 19.06 24.90 -12.42
N GLU A 229 19.62 24.95 -11.21
CA GLU A 229 19.22 25.90 -10.16
C GLU A 229 19.52 27.36 -10.52
N ALA A 230 20.48 27.63 -11.43
CA ALA A 230 20.86 28.97 -11.88
C ALA A 230 19.97 29.54 -13.01
N LEU A 231 19.01 28.79 -13.52
CA LEU A 231 18.20 29.14 -14.70
C LEU A 231 16.71 29.41 -14.42
N PHE A 232 16.27 29.31 -13.15
CA PHE A 232 14.88 29.60 -12.80
C PHE A 232 14.77 30.92 -12.06
N ASP A 233 13.97 31.84 -12.62
CA ASP A 233 13.56 33.07 -11.92
C ASP A 233 12.76 32.70 -10.66
N GLU A 234 12.98 33.41 -9.55
CA GLU A 234 12.33 33.16 -8.24
C GLU A 234 10.80 33.24 -8.29
N ASP A 235 10.20 33.79 -9.36
CA ASP A 235 8.75 33.90 -9.54
C ASP A 235 8.06 32.60 -10.00
N ASP A 236 8.78 31.60 -10.52
CA ASP A 236 8.19 30.34 -10.98
C ASP A 236 7.89 29.33 -9.84
N TYR A 237 8.36 29.61 -8.61
CA TYR A 237 8.21 28.71 -7.44
C TYR A 237 6.82 28.75 -6.78
N LEU A 238 5.96 29.69 -7.14
CA LEU A 238 4.65 29.89 -6.51
C LEU A 238 3.48 29.13 -7.18
N GLU A 239 3.72 28.45 -8.29
CA GLU A 239 2.63 27.87 -9.10
C GLU A 239 1.98 26.65 -8.44
N TYR A 240 2.73 25.87 -7.62
CA TYR A 240 2.22 24.65 -7.00
C TYR A 240 2.47 24.64 -5.50
N GLN A 241 1.43 24.38 -4.72
CA GLN A 241 1.56 24.10 -3.29
C GLN A 241 1.13 22.67 -3.02
N LEU A 242 2.10 21.80 -2.70
CA LEU A 242 1.85 20.42 -2.31
C LEU A 242 1.52 20.32 -0.82
N PRO A 243 0.71 19.32 -0.41
CA PRO A 243 0.41 19.09 1.01
C PRO A 243 1.65 18.65 1.78
N LYS A 244 1.54 18.60 3.12
CA LYS A 244 2.60 18.05 3.99
C LYS A 244 3.04 16.67 3.52
N HIS A 245 4.35 16.41 3.57
CA HIS A 245 4.96 15.17 3.12
C HIS A 245 5.24 14.21 4.28
N HIS A 246 5.15 12.90 4.00
CA HIS A 246 5.66 11.86 4.88
C HIS A 246 6.43 10.82 4.06
N ARG A 247 7.65 10.49 4.54
CA ARG A 247 8.49 9.46 3.93
C ARG A 247 8.00 8.07 4.32
N CYS A 248 7.80 7.18 3.35
CA CYS A 248 7.33 5.82 3.59
C CYS A 248 8.21 5.08 4.62
N ALA A 249 7.67 4.80 5.79
CA ALA A 249 8.38 4.10 6.86
C ALA A 249 8.76 2.66 6.46
N CYS A 250 7.96 1.99 5.63
CA CYS A 250 8.28 0.65 5.13
C CYS A 250 9.48 0.67 4.18
N HIS A 251 9.63 1.69 3.35
CA HIS A 251 10.82 1.86 2.53
C HIS A 251 12.05 2.11 3.40
N LEU A 252 11.96 2.96 4.43
CA LEU A 252 13.06 3.17 5.37
C LEU A 252 13.44 1.89 6.12
N LEU A 253 12.47 1.10 6.58
CA LEU A 253 12.73 -0.21 7.19
C LEU A 253 13.36 -1.21 6.22
N ASN A 254 12.98 -1.17 4.94
CA ASN A 254 13.63 -1.98 3.91
C ASN A 254 15.11 -1.59 3.75
N LEU A 255 15.43 -0.29 3.73
CA LEU A 255 16.82 0.20 3.68
C LEU A 255 17.61 -0.19 4.94
N VAL A 256 17.02 -0.14 6.12
CA VAL A 256 17.63 -0.68 7.35
C VAL A 256 17.97 -2.15 7.20
N SER A 257 17.08 -2.94 6.62
CA SER A 257 17.22 -4.40 6.49
C SER A 257 18.16 -4.85 5.37
N THR A 258 18.45 -3.96 4.42
CA THR A 258 19.33 -4.24 3.27
C THR A 258 20.65 -3.47 3.37
N VAL A 259 20.59 -2.15 3.21
CA VAL A 259 21.78 -1.29 3.16
C VAL A 259 22.48 -1.20 4.52
N ASP A 260 21.73 -0.88 5.60
CA ASP A 260 22.37 -0.74 6.91
C ASP A 260 22.77 -2.09 7.51
N ALA A 261 21.98 -3.14 7.29
CA ALA A 261 22.30 -4.50 7.71
C ALA A 261 23.62 -5.03 7.10
N SER A 262 23.98 -4.61 5.88
CA SER A 262 25.23 -5.02 5.24
C SER A 262 26.48 -4.57 6.00
N LYS A 263 26.37 -3.51 6.83
CA LYS A 263 27.48 -3.06 7.71
C LYS A 263 27.92 -4.12 8.73
N ALA A 264 27.07 -5.10 9.03
CA ALA A 264 27.44 -6.26 9.84
C ALA A 264 28.61 -7.06 9.25
N GLU A 265 28.80 -7.01 7.93
CA GLU A 265 29.89 -7.70 7.24
C GLU A 265 31.29 -7.08 7.48
N VAL A 266 31.39 -5.97 8.16
CA VAL A 266 32.65 -5.42 8.67
C VAL A 266 33.25 -6.40 9.68
N ASN A 267 32.43 -7.14 10.44
CA ASN A 267 32.89 -8.21 11.33
C ASN A 267 33.30 -9.46 10.51
N PRO A 268 34.59 -9.88 10.54
CA PRO A 268 35.07 -10.97 9.68
C PRO A 268 34.43 -12.33 9.99
N LEU A 269 34.07 -12.58 11.25
CA LEU A 269 33.46 -13.85 11.67
C LEU A 269 32.02 -13.92 11.16
N TYR A 270 31.24 -12.85 11.36
CA TYR A 270 29.89 -12.73 10.81
C TYR A 270 29.89 -12.87 9.29
N LYS A 271 30.74 -12.10 8.60
CA LYS A 271 30.88 -12.15 7.14
C LYS A 271 31.13 -13.55 6.61
N ARG A 272 32.08 -14.29 7.23
CA ARG A 272 32.43 -15.65 6.80
C ARG A 272 31.26 -16.61 6.93
N VAL A 273 30.58 -16.61 8.09
CA VAL A 273 29.45 -17.52 8.35
C VAL A 273 28.25 -17.12 7.46
N ALA A 274 27.90 -15.84 7.39
CA ALA A 274 26.81 -15.35 6.59
C ALA A 274 26.97 -15.68 5.10
N ARG A 275 28.14 -15.35 4.51
CA ARG A 275 28.40 -15.61 3.08
C ARG A 275 28.38 -17.10 2.74
N SER A 276 29.03 -17.94 3.58
CA SER A 276 29.01 -19.40 3.38
C SER A 276 27.58 -19.92 3.41
N THR A 277 26.81 -19.54 4.42
CA THR A 277 25.44 -20.03 4.63
C THR A 277 24.49 -19.55 3.50
N PHE A 278 24.51 -18.26 3.17
CA PHE A 278 23.64 -17.73 2.10
C PHE A 278 24.03 -18.24 0.71
N ALA A 279 25.32 -18.54 0.44
CA ALA A 279 25.72 -19.18 -0.81
C ALA A 279 25.08 -20.58 -0.95
N LYS A 280 25.01 -21.37 0.13
CA LYS A 280 24.37 -22.68 0.15
C LYS A 280 22.84 -22.55 -0.01
N CYS A 281 22.22 -21.57 0.68
CA CYS A 281 20.80 -21.26 0.49
C CYS A 281 20.50 -20.93 -0.98
N SER A 282 21.31 -20.05 -1.59
CA SER A 282 21.13 -19.64 -2.98
C SER A 282 21.28 -20.82 -3.96
N SER A 283 22.27 -21.70 -3.71
CA SER A 283 22.42 -22.93 -4.50
C SER A 283 21.17 -23.79 -4.45
N LEU A 284 20.64 -24.02 -3.25
CA LEU A 284 19.43 -24.82 -3.04
C LEU A 284 18.18 -24.18 -3.65
N TRP A 285 17.95 -22.87 -3.46
CA TRP A 285 16.83 -22.14 -4.05
C TRP A 285 16.88 -22.12 -5.58
N ASN A 286 18.07 -21.94 -6.16
CA ASN A 286 18.26 -21.96 -7.61
C ASN A 286 17.96 -23.35 -8.19
N LYS A 287 18.42 -24.42 -7.52
CA LYS A 287 18.15 -25.79 -7.96
C LYS A 287 16.66 -26.11 -7.90
N SER A 288 16.00 -25.78 -6.79
CA SER A 288 14.56 -26.01 -6.59
C SER A 288 13.67 -25.31 -7.62
N SER A 289 14.07 -24.14 -8.09
CA SER A 289 13.26 -23.34 -9.02
C SER A 289 13.40 -23.73 -10.50
N ARG A 290 14.40 -24.55 -10.85
CA ARG A 290 14.72 -24.90 -12.24
C ARG A 290 14.23 -26.29 -12.67
N SER A 291 13.79 -27.13 -11.73
CA SER A 291 13.43 -28.52 -12.01
C SER A 291 12.20 -28.92 -11.22
N THR A 292 11.21 -29.51 -11.92
CA THR A 292 10.03 -30.13 -11.30
C THR A 292 10.43 -31.31 -10.43
N THR A 293 11.36 -32.14 -10.89
CA THR A 293 11.92 -33.26 -10.11
C THR A 293 12.55 -32.79 -8.80
N ALA A 294 13.30 -31.66 -8.83
CA ALA A 294 13.85 -31.11 -7.60
C ALA A 294 12.75 -30.64 -6.63
N SER A 295 11.64 -30.12 -7.15
CA SER A 295 10.48 -29.76 -6.34
C SER A 295 9.82 -30.97 -5.68
N GLU A 296 9.70 -32.10 -6.41
CA GLU A 296 9.18 -33.38 -5.91
C GLU A 296 10.06 -33.94 -4.80
N VAL A 297 11.39 -33.98 -5.00
CA VAL A 297 12.37 -34.41 -3.99
C VAL A 297 12.25 -33.58 -2.69
N ILE A 298 12.11 -32.25 -2.83
CA ILE A 298 11.95 -31.38 -1.67
C ILE A 298 10.64 -31.67 -0.95
N GLU A 299 9.54 -31.89 -1.67
CA GLU A 299 8.24 -32.21 -1.08
C GLU A 299 8.26 -33.55 -0.36
N ASP A 300 8.92 -34.56 -0.95
CA ASP A 300 9.01 -35.90 -0.37
C ASP A 300 9.77 -35.91 0.97
N HIS A 301 10.90 -35.21 1.05
CA HIS A 301 11.72 -35.18 2.26
C HIS A 301 11.26 -34.13 3.27
N CYS A 302 10.90 -32.92 2.81
CA CYS A 302 10.64 -31.76 3.66
C CYS A 302 9.15 -31.53 3.94
N LYS A 303 8.23 -32.17 3.21
CA LYS A 303 6.77 -31.97 3.28
C LYS A 303 6.31 -30.51 3.07
N LEU A 304 7.23 -29.65 2.68
CA LEU A 304 7.03 -28.23 2.44
C LEU A 304 7.91 -27.79 1.28
N GLN A 305 7.36 -27.04 0.35
CA GLN A 305 8.12 -26.42 -0.73
C GLN A 305 9.01 -25.28 -0.23
N LEU A 306 10.19 -25.13 -0.83
CA LEU A 306 11.07 -23.98 -0.58
C LEU A 306 10.47 -22.72 -1.22
N VAL A 307 10.73 -21.58 -0.58
CA VAL A 307 10.40 -20.27 -1.11
C VAL A 307 11.66 -19.67 -1.72
N ARG A 308 11.59 -19.27 -3.01
CA ARG A 308 12.70 -18.57 -3.65
C ARG A 308 12.60 -17.08 -3.33
N PRO A 309 13.66 -16.45 -2.83
CA PRO A 309 13.66 -15.01 -2.61
C PRO A 309 13.64 -14.25 -3.95
N VAL A 310 12.96 -13.10 -3.95
CA VAL A 310 12.93 -12.13 -5.05
C VAL A 310 13.86 -10.98 -4.65
N ALA A 311 14.78 -10.59 -5.51
CA ALA A 311 15.85 -9.65 -5.19
C ALA A 311 15.35 -8.25 -4.74
N THR A 312 14.19 -7.83 -5.24
CA THR A 312 13.65 -6.47 -5.02
C THR A 312 12.98 -6.24 -3.66
N ARG A 313 12.78 -7.29 -2.84
CA ARG A 313 12.07 -7.17 -1.55
C ARG A 313 12.76 -7.98 -0.46
N TRP A 314 13.28 -7.29 0.54
CA TRP A 314 13.93 -7.93 1.68
C TRP A 314 13.05 -8.98 2.38
N ASN A 315 11.76 -8.70 2.55
CA ASN A 315 10.81 -9.60 3.21
C ASN A 315 10.74 -10.98 2.50
N SER A 316 11.07 -11.02 1.21
CA SER A 316 11.15 -12.27 0.43
C SER A 316 12.34 -13.14 0.86
N LEU A 317 13.51 -12.54 1.14
CA LEU A 317 14.67 -13.25 1.66
C LEU A 317 14.39 -13.81 3.06
N PHE A 318 13.81 -12.99 3.93
CA PHE A 318 13.40 -13.41 5.27
C PHE A 318 12.46 -14.63 5.21
N SER A 319 11.40 -14.57 4.40
CA SER A 319 10.45 -15.67 4.24
C SER A 319 11.10 -16.94 3.70
N ALA A 320 12.09 -16.81 2.81
CA ALA A 320 12.83 -17.95 2.27
C ALA A 320 13.72 -18.61 3.33
N VAL A 321 14.38 -17.81 4.18
CA VAL A 321 15.16 -18.30 5.31
C VAL A 321 14.26 -18.93 6.38
N GLU A 322 13.18 -18.27 6.75
CA GLU A 322 12.21 -18.77 7.71
C GLU A 322 11.65 -20.14 7.28
N ARG A 323 11.41 -20.34 5.97
CA ARG A 323 10.99 -21.62 5.42
C ARG A 323 12.02 -22.72 5.65
N ILE A 324 13.32 -22.45 5.46
CA ILE A 324 14.39 -23.42 5.74
C ILE A 324 14.43 -23.75 7.23
N VAL A 325 14.40 -22.74 8.09
CA VAL A 325 14.39 -22.92 9.55
C VAL A 325 13.16 -23.71 10.00
N ARG A 326 12.00 -23.44 9.41
CA ARG A 326 10.77 -24.18 9.68
C ARG A 326 10.89 -25.66 9.29
N ILE A 327 11.43 -25.95 8.10
CA ILE A 327 11.68 -27.34 7.66
C ILE A 327 12.62 -28.05 8.64
N THR A 328 13.73 -27.43 9.01
CA THR A 328 14.68 -28.02 9.97
C THR A 328 14.02 -28.31 11.32
N ARG A 329 13.14 -27.43 11.79
CA ARG A 329 12.42 -27.63 13.06
C ARG A 329 11.35 -28.73 12.99
N GLU A 330 10.58 -28.81 11.88
CA GLU A 330 9.44 -29.73 11.76
C GLU A 330 9.84 -31.12 11.26
N GLN A 331 10.85 -31.22 10.38
CA GLN A 331 11.27 -32.46 9.74
C GLN A 331 12.68 -32.92 10.20
N GLY A 332 13.40 -32.11 10.95
CA GLY A 332 14.78 -32.37 11.40
C GLY A 332 15.82 -32.00 10.36
N GLU A 333 17.06 -31.90 10.82
CA GLU A 333 18.22 -31.56 9.96
C GLU A 333 18.47 -32.63 8.87
N GLY A 334 18.14 -33.89 9.16
CA GLY A 334 18.28 -35.02 8.24
C GLY A 334 17.48 -34.88 6.93
N ALA A 335 16.28 -34.30 7.01
CA ALA A 335 15.45 -34.08 5.83
C ALA A 335 16.12 -33.10 4.84
N LEU A 336 16.66 -31.98 5.36
CA LEU A 336 17.39 -31.02 4.54
C LEU A 336 18.68 -31.58 3.98
N ALA A 337 19.40 -32.39 4.79
CA ALA A 337 20.62 -33.06 4.36
C ALA A 337 20.37 -34.11 3.26
N ALA A 338 19.26 -34.84 3.32
CA ALA A 338 18.83 -35.77 2.28
C ALA A 338 18.52 -35.03 0.95
N VAL A 339 17.76 -33.94 1.01
CA VAL A 339 17.51 -33.08 -0.16
C VAL A 339 18.82 -32.58 -0.78
N CYS A 340 19.73 -32.06 0.05
CA CYS A 340 21.03 -31.59 -0.45
C CYS A 340 21.84 -32.71 -1.12
N SER A 341 21.79 -33.93 -0.58
CA SER A 341 22.48 -35.09 -1.18
C SER A 341 21.87 -35.48 -2.53
N GLU A 342 20.56 -35.56 -2.61
CA GLU A 342 19.85 -36.02 -3.81
C GLU A 342 19.90 -34.97 -4.94
N LEU A 343 19.87 -33.68 -4.58
CA LEU A 343 19.99 -32.59 -5.54
C LEU A 343 21.42 -32.18 -5.87
N ASP A 344 22.41 -32.87 -5.33
CA ASP A 344 23.85 -32.54 -5.49
C ASP A 344 24.12 -31.06 -5.18
N THR A 345 23.70 -30.61 -3.98
CA THR A 345 23.92 -29.26 -3.47
C THR A 345 24.73 -29.32 -2.16
N PRO A 346 25.48 -28.25 -1.83
CA PRO A 346 26.29 -28.24 -0.61
C PRO A 346 25.41 -28.40 0.65
N LYS A 347 25.81 -29.36 1.51
CA LYS A 347 25.12 -29.59 2.79
C LYS A 347 25.40 -28.48 3.80
N PHE A 348 24.43 -28.17 4.61
CA PHE A 348 24.57 -27.24 5.73
C PHE A 348 25.27 -27.92 6.90
N THR A 349 26.17 -27.21 7.54
CA THR A 349 26.74 -27.61 8.82
C THR A 349 25.80 -27.24 9.97
N PRO A 350 25.91 -27.89 11.15
CA PRO A 350 25.12 -27.50 12.33
C PRO A 350 25.31 -26.02 12.73
N VAL A 351 26.51 -25.47 12.55
CA VAL A 351 26.79 -24.05 12.80
C VAL A 351 25.99 -23.13 11.84
N GLU A 352 25.93 -23.48 10.58
CA GLU A 352 25.17 -22.71 9.57
C GLU A 352 23.67 -22.80 9.81
N LEU A 353 23.14 -23.94 10.22
CA LEU A 353 21.73 -24.08 10.61
C LEU A 353 21.40 -23.27 11.88
N ALA A 354 22.31 -23.28 12.87
CA ALA A 354 22.17 -22.44 14.05
C ALA A 354 22.22 -20.94 13.70
N PHE A 355 23.09 -20.53 12.78
CA PHE A 355 23.15 -19.18 12.25
C PHE A 355 21.83 -18.79 11.56
N LEU A 356 21.28 -19.63 10.69
CA LEU A 356 19.98 -19.36 10.02
C LEU A 356 18.84 -19.20 11.03
N ALA A 357 18.82 -20.03 12.07
CA ALA A 357 17.81 -19.93 13.12
C ALA A 357 17.91 -18.61 13.90
N GLU A 358 19.14 -18.18 14.21
CA GLU A 358 19.38 -16.91 14.89
C GLU A 358 19.12 -15.71 13.98
N TYR A 359 19.51 -15.77 12.70
CA TYR A 359 19.19 -14.76 11.70
C TYR A 359 17.66 -14.56 11.55
N ALA A 360 16.91 -15.66 11.39
CA ALA A 360 15.46 -15.59 11.31
C ALA A 360 14.84 -14.97 12.57
N LYS A 361 15.34 -15.33 13.76
CA LYS A 361 14.90 -14.75 15.03
C LYS A 361 15.20 -13.25 15.13
N THR A 362 16.37 -12.83 14.66
CA THR A 362 16.83 -11.42 14.65
C THR A 362 16.00 -10.58 13.70
N MET A 363 15.70 -11.09 12.51
CA MET A 363 15.00 -10.34 11.47
C MET A 363 13.46 -10.40 11.60
N SER A 364 12.92 -11.35 12.35
CA SER A 364 11.47 -11.52 12.57
C SER A 364 10.77 -10.27 13.12
N PRO A 365 11.32 -9.49 14.07
CA PRO A 365 10.71 -8.25 14.53
C PRO A 365 10.55 -7.20 13.44
N ILE A 366 11.50 -7.13 12.49
CA ILE A 366 11.43 -6.18 11.36
C ILE A 366 10.34 -6.61 10.37
N ALA A 367 10.29 -7.90 10.03
CA ALA A 367 9.21 -8.44 9.19
C ALA A 367 7.84 -8.14 9.78
N LYS A 368 7.69 -8.32 11.10
CA LYS A 368 6.47 -8.01 11.82
C LYS A 368 6.13 -6.51 11.79
N ALA A 369 7.12 -5.64 11.95
CA ALA A 369 6.93 -4.20 11.86
C ALA A 369 6.47 -3.77 10.46
N LEU A 370 7.08 -4.33 9.40
CA LEU A 370 6.65 -4.12 8.03
C LEU A 370 5.20 -4.59 7.80
N ASP A 371 4.84 -5.80 8.25
CA ASP A 371 3.49 -6.34 8.12
C ASP A 371 2.45 -5.42 8.80
N VAL A 372 2.79 -4.90 9.99
CA VAL A 372 1.92 -3.96 10.73
C VAL A 372 1.76 -2.67 9.94
N LEU A 373 2.85 -2.02 9.51
CA LEU A 373 2.82 -0.69 8.90
C LEU A 373 2.28 -0.69 7.45
N GLN A 374 2.30 -1.84 6.77
CA GLN A 374 1.73 -2.01 5.42
C GLN A 374 0.20 -2.19 5.42
N GLY A 375 -0.44 -2.30 6.58
CA GLY A 375 -1.89 -2.47 6.68
C GLY A 375 -2.66 -1.28 6.10
N GLU A 376 -3.83 -1.51 5.52
CA GLU A 376 -4.68 -0.45 4.97
C GLU A 376 -5.90 -0.12 5.83
N THR A 377 -6.51 -1.12 6.44
CA THR A 377 -7.81 -0.98 7.07
C THR A 377 -7.74 -0.57 8.53
N SER A 378 -6.76 -1.06 9.25
CA SER A 378 -6.62 -0.84 10.71
C SER A 378 -5.47 0.09 11.07
N VAL A 379 -4.53 0.34 10.15
CA VAL A 379 -3.33 1.14 10.41
C VAL A 379 -3.62 2.63 10.22
N GLN A 380 -3.09 3.41 11.14
CA GLN A 380 -3.18 4.87 11.20
C GLN A 380 -1.76 5.42 11.38
N MET A 381 -1.55 6.71 11.16
CA MET A 381 -0.23 7.31 11.36
C MET A 381 0.31 7.08 12.78
N GLY A 382 -0.54 7.17 13.79
CA GLY A 382 -0.16 6.93 15.18
C GLY A 382 0.27 5.49 15.54
N TRP A 383 0.24 4.55 14.57
CA TRP A 383 0.82 3.22 14.77
C TRP A 383 2.34 3.19 14.53
N LEU A 384 2.88 4.24 13.89
CA LEU A 384 4.29 4.31 13.50
C LEU A 384 5.21 4.24 14.71
N LEU A 385 5.10 5.20 15.62
CA LEU A 385 6.04 5.32 16.75
C LEU A 385 5.99 4.13 17.71
N PRO A 386 4.82 3.60 18.11
CA PRO A 386 4.76 2.37 18.93
C PRO A 386 5.43 1.17 18.24
N THR A 387 5.26 1.05 16.92
CA THR A 387 5.86 -0.05 16.15
C THR A 387 7.38 0.05 16.14
N ILE A 388 7.94 1.25 15.90
CA ILE A 388 9.39 1.47 15.88
C ILE A 388 9.99 1.32 17.28
N THR A 389 9.33 1.85 18.31
CA THR A 389 9.77 1.72 19.71
C THR A 389 9.82 0.26 20.14
N LEU A 390 8.75 -0.50 19.84
CA LEU A 390 8.70 -1.93 20.15
C LEU A 390 9.74 -2.72 19.36
N LEU A 391 9.97 -2.38 18.09
CA LEU A 391 11.01 -3.00 17.26
C LEU A 391 12.39 -2.79 17.88
N ARG A 392 12.75 -1.56 18.26
CA ARG A 392 14.02 -1.24 18.93
C ARG A 392 14.19 -2.05 20.22
N THR A 393 13.18 -2.06 21.07
CA THR A 393 13.21 -2.84 22.33
C THR A 393 13.44 -4.33 22.08
N LYS A 394 12.75 -4.92 21.10
CA LYS A 394 12.93 -6.34 20.76
C LYS A 394 14.35 -6.64 20.24
N LEU A 395 14.91 -5.77 19.38
CA LEU A 395 16.29 -5.94 18.91
C LEU A 395 17.30 -5.81 20.04
N GLN A 396 17.11 -4.85 20.98
CA GLN A 396 17.95 -4.70 22.16
C GLN A 396 17.93 -5.94 23.06
N HIS A 397 16.75 -6.54 23.27
CA HIS A 397 16.66 -7.80 24.02
C HIS A 397 17.36 -8.97 23.31
N LEU A 398 17.27 -9.03 21.98
CA LEU A 398 17.95 -10.08 21.21
C LEU A 398 19.47 -9.92 21.23
N HIS A 399 19.96 -8.69 21.31
CA HIS A 399 21.39 -8.39 21.34
C HIS A 399 22.12 -9.12 22.48
N VAL A 400 21.54 -9.14 23.67
CA VAL A 400 22.13 -9.77 24.86
C VAL A 400 22.29 -11.29 24.71
N ALA A 401 21.41 -11.95 23.97
CA ALA A 401 21.37 -13.40 23.80
C ALA A 401 21.98 -13.89 22.48
N SER A 402 22.48 -12.99 21.64
CA SER A 402 23.00 -13.28 20.31
C SER A 402 24.38 -13.92 20.38
N LYS A 403 24.62 -14.94 19.54
CA LYS A 403 25.91 -15.61 19.39
C LYS A 403 26.60 -15.31 18.05
N PHE A 404 25.79 -15.18 16.98
CA PHE A 404 26.25 -14.96 15.61
C PHE A 404 25.86 -13.60 15.07
N CYS A 405 24.65 -13.13 15.41
CA CYS A 405 24.01 -11.96 14.80
C CYS A 405 24.17 -10.66 15.60
N GLU A 406 25.04 -10.63 16.62
CA GLU A 406 25.34 -9.39 17.37
C GLU A 406 25.76 -8.24 16.45
N PRO A 407 26.68 -8.41 15.46
CA PRO A 407 27.03 -7.36 14.52
C PRO A 407 25.84 -6.91 13.65
N LEU A 408 24.97 -7.84 13.28
CA LEU A 408 23.73 -7.53 12.53
C LEU A 408 22.77 -6.68 13.37
N ILE A 409 22.55 -7.05 14.62
CA ILE A 409 21.64 -6.31 15.52
C ILE A 409 22.17 -4.89 15.75
N THR A 410 23.46 -4.74 15.95
CA THR A 410 24.11 -3.42 16.10
C THR A 410 23.93 -2.56 14.86
N ALA A 411 24.13 -3.13 13.67
CA ALA A 411 23.92 -2.44 12.41
C ALA A 411 22.45 -2.02 12.20
N LEU A 412 21.49 -2.90 12.54
CA LEU A 412 20.05 -2.63 12.47
C LEU A 412 19.64 -1.51 13.43
N LEU A 413 20.10 -1.55 14.68
CA LEU A 413 19.80 -0.50 15.67
C LEU A 413 20.36 0.87 15.24
N SER A 414 21.59 0.89 14.72
CA SER A 414 22.20 2.10 14.15
C SER A 414 21.41 2.62 12.94
N GLY A 415 21.00 1.74 12.02
CA GLY A 415 20.18 2.09 10.87
C GLY A 415 18.81 2.65 11.25
N LEU A 416 18.14 2.04 12.24
CA LEU A 416 16.88 2.56 12.79
C LEU A 416 17.04 3.98 13.36
N GLN A 417 18.12 4.23 14.10
CA GLN A 417 18.39 5.55 14.65
C GLN A 417 18.69 6.57 13.54
N LYS A 418 19.52 6.21 12.56
CA LYS A 418 19.88 7.10 11.43
C LYS A 418 18.65 7.47 10.60
N ARG A 419 17.76 6.51 10.28
CA ARG A 419 16.69 6.72 9.29
C ARG A 419 15.35 7.14 9.88
N LEU A 420 15.07 6.77 11.13
CA LEU A 420 13.76 6.97 11.78
C LEU A 420 13.87 7.75 13.10
N GLY A 421 15.09 8.13 13.52
CA GLY A 421 15.32 8.82 14.78
C GLY A 421 14.60 10.16 14.89
N GLU A 422 14.61 10.95 13.83
CA GLU A 422 13.91 12.25 13.76
C GLU A 422 12.39 12.10 13.92
N MET A 423 11.79 11.07 13.35
CA MET A 423 10.35 10.82 13.48
C MET A 423 9.93 10.55 14.93
N LEU A 424 10.82 10.02 15.77
CA LEU A 424 10.54 9.77 17.19
C LEU A 424 10.44 11.06 18.02
N ALA A 425 10.93 12.16 17.51
CA ALA A 425 10.90 13.49 18.13
C ALA A 425 9.88 14.44 17.47
N ASP A 426 9.18 14.00 16.41
CA ASP A 426 8.18 14.80 15.70
C ASP A 426 6.91 14.97 16.55
N PRO A 427 6.54 16.21 16.96
CA PRO A 427 5.40 16.46 17.84
C PRO A 427 4.06 16.01 17.23
N GLU A 428 3.88 16.15 15.90
CA GLU A 428 2.65 15.73 15.21
C GLU A 428 2.50 14.19 15.21
N LEU A 429 3.60 13.46 14.98
CA LEU A 429 3.58 11.99 15.03
C LEU A 429 3.35 11.45 16.44
N ILE A 430 3.91 12.14 17.45
CA ILE A 430 3.68 11.82 18.86
C ILE A 430 2.21 12.08 19.20
N ALA A 431 1.66 13.23 18.80
CA ALA A 431 0.26 13.58 18.98
C ALA A 431 -0.66 12.56 18.28
N ALA A 432 -0.37 12.21 17.03
CA ALA A 432 -1.10 11.16 16.31
C ALA A 432 -1.13 9.86 17.09
N THR A 433 -0.01 9.48 17.72
CA THR A 433 0.08 8.25 18.53
C THR A 433 -0.76 8.35 19.81
N ILE A 434 -0.69 9.46 20.54
CA ILE A 434 -1.46 9.69 21.77
C ILE A 434 -2.97 9.65 21.46
N LEU A 435 -3.38 10.16 20.31
CA LEU A 435 -4.79 10.21 19.86
C LEU A 435 -5.31 8.87 19.33
N VAL A 436 -4.51 7.80 19.30
CA VAL A 436 -5.00 6.43 19.06
C VAL A 436 -5.41 5.81 20.40
N PRO A 437 -6.69 5.46 20.62
CA PRO A 437 -7.17 4.95 21.91
C PRO A 437 -6.41 3.73 22.44
N LYS A 438 -5.91 2.90 21.53
CA LYS A 438 -5.12 1.70 21.85
C LYS A 438 -3.76 2.03 22.48
N PHE A 439 -3.16 3.16 22.18
CA PHE A 439 -1.80 3.50 22.62
C PHE A 439 -1.78 4.60 23.68
N LYS A 440 -2.51 5.70 23.46
CA LYS A 440 -2.49 6.87 24.34
C LYS A 440 -1.07 7.22 24.80
N THR A 441 -0.80 7.13 26.10
CA THR A 441 0.52 7.41 26.69
C THR A 441 1.32 6.14 27.05
N CYS A 442 0.82 4.93 26.77
CA CYS A 442 1.45 3.68 27.23
C CYS A 442 2.55 3.14 26.31
N TRP A 443 2.78 3.73 25.14
CA TRP A 443 3.75 3.27 24.15
C TRP A 443 5.20 3.64 24.46
N THR A 444 5.42 4.63 25.33
CA THR A 444 6.75 5.06 25.81
C THR A 444 6.71 5.44 27.26
N SER A 445 7.82 5.26 27.96
CA SER A 445 8.03 5.73 29.34
C SER A 445 8.74 7.11 29.40
N ASP A 446 9.15 7.66 28.25
CA ASP A 446 9.81 8.97 28.19
C ASP A 446 8.80 10.09 28.36
N LYS A 447 8.87 10.74 29.53
CA LYS A 447 7.97 11.85 29.90
C LYS A 447 8.16 13.08 29.02
N ASN A 448 9.36 13.32 28.49
CA ASN A 448 9.64 14.48 27.65
C ASN A 448 8.96 14.33 26.29
N ILE A 449 9.05 13.13 25.70
CA ILE A 449 8.35 12.80 24.45
C ILE A 449 6.84 12.94 24.64
N LEU A 450 6.29 12.37 25.72
CA LEU A 450 4.84 12.48 26.01
C LEU A 450 4.42 13.94 26.19
N LYS A 451 5.21 14.73 26.92
CA LYS A 451 4.93 16.15 27.14
C LYS A 451 4.88 16.90 25.80
N LEU A 452 5.86 16.69 24.94
CA LEU A 452 5.93 17.33 23.61
C LEU A 452 4.65 17.08 22.79
N GLY A 453 4.17 15.83 22.72
CA GLY A 453 2.94 15.51 22.01
C GLY A 453 1.67 16.06 22.68
N LEU A 454 1.60 16.05 24.01
CA LEU A 454 0.46 16.61 24.75
C LEU A 454 0.39 18.13 24.57
N ASP A 455 1.51 18.83 24.64
CA ASP A 455 1.56 20.28 24.43
C ASP A 455 1.15 20.62 22.98
N TYR A 456 1.57 19.81 21.99
CA TYR A 456 1.15 19.95 20.61
C TYR A 456 -0.37 19.73 20.42
N ILE A 457 -0.96 18.73 21.08
CA ILE A 457 -2.41 18.52 21.05
C ILE A 457 -3.15 19.70 21.67
N ARG A 458 -2.71 20.19 22.84
CA ARG A 458 -3.36 21.32 23.54
C ARG A 458 -3.35 22.57 22.69
N SER A 459 -2.22 22.93 22.07
CA SER A 459 -2.14 24.11 21.20
C SER A 459 -3.15 24.04 20.03
N HIS A 460 -3.38 22.85 19.46
CA HIS A 460 -4.36 22.68 18.40
C HIS A 460 -5.82 22.68 18.90
N LEU A 461 -6.07 22.22 20.12
CA LEU A 461 -7.40 22.31 20.75
C LEU A 461 -7.76 23.76 21.10
N ASP A 462 -6.81 24.56 21.56
CA ASP A 462 -7.02 25.97 21.88
C ASP A 462 -7.36 26.79 20.63
N CYS A 463 -6.66 26.55 19.52
CA CYS A 463 -6.98 27.16 18.23
C CYS A 463 -8.38 26.81 17.70
N GLN A 464 -8.90 25.60 18.00
CA GLN A 464 -10.27 25.21 17.63
C GLN A 464 -11.33 25.94 18.48
N ALA A 465 -11.04 26.26 19.73
CA ALA A 465 -11.96 26.97 20.62
C ALA A 465 -12.19 28.43 20.20
N GLU A 466 -11.22 29.06 19.50
CA GLU A 466 -11.33 30.43 18.99
C GLU A 466 -12.23 30.57 17.72
N ASN A 467 -12.53 29.46 17.04
CA ASN A 467 -13.37 29.41 15.84
C ASN A 467 -14.58 28.47 16.04
N PRO A 468 -15.59 28.82 16.85
CA PRO A 468 -16.76 27.98 17.04
C PRO A 468 -17.58 27.90 15.74
N VAL A 469 -17.71 26.71 15.16
CA VAL A 469 -18.69 26.42 14.11
C VAL A 469 -20.06 26.53 14.75
N ILE A 470 -20.82 27.60 14.42
CA ILE A 470 -22.20 27.78 14.84
C ILE A 470 -23.06 26.79 14.03
N GLU A 471 -23.24 25.58 14.53
CA GLU A 471 -24.34 24.72 14.08
C GLU A 471 -25.64 25.25 14.69
N GLY A 472 -26.45 25.87 13.83
CA GLY A 472 -27.79 26.31 14.16
C GLY A 472 -28.73 25.11 14.36
N SER A 473 -28.79 24.56 15.57
CA SER A 473 -29.84 23.64 15.95
C SER A 473 -31.07 24.44 16.39
N GLN A 474 -32.17 24.26 15.67
CA GLN A 474 -33.52 24.70 16.13
C GLN A 474 -33.87 23.83 17.36
N SER A 475 -33.80 24.43 18.56
CA SER A 475 -34.27 23.81 19.79
C SER A 475 -35.81 23.68 19.80
N SER A 476 -36.31 22.49 20.16
CA SER A 476 -37.72 22.28 20.45
C SER A 476 -38.09 22.90 21.81
N GLU A 477 -39.35 23.36 21.98
CA GLU A 477 -39.84 23.98 23.23
C GLU A 477 -39.68 23.06 24.47
N GLU A 478 -39.63 21.73 24.28
CA GLU A 478 -39.38 20.75 25.36
C GLU A 478 -37.94 20.77 25.86
N GLU A 479 -36.93 21.07 25.03
CA GLU A 479 -35.52 21.20 25.44
C GLU A 479 -35.28 22.44 26.31
N ASP A 480 -36.04 23.46 26.12
CA ASP A 480 -35.93 24.72 26.89
C ASP A 480 -36.43 24.54 28.34
N PHE A 481 -37.46 23.72 28.54
CA PHE A 481 -37.98 23.40 29.90
C PHE A 481 -36.96 22.69 30.78
N PHE A 482 -36.15 21.80 30.23
CA PHE A 482 -35.12 21.05 30.95
C PHE A 482 -33.74 21.69 30.92
N SER A 483 -33.56 22.84 30.28
CA SER A 483 -32.28 23.55 30.17
C SER A 483 -31.64 23.89 31.52
N SER A 484 -32.46 24.16 32.54
CA SER A 484 -32.01 24.41 33.90
C SER A 484 -31.46 23.18 34.66
N LEU A 485 -31.71 21.97 34.12
CA LEU A 485 -31.17 20.71 34.67
C LEU A 485 -29.85 20.32 34.01
N LYS A 486 -29.51 20.90 32.87
CA LYS A 486 -28.21 20.73 32.19
C LYS A 486 -27.13 21.51 32.96
N LYS A 487 -26.65 20.93 34.08
CA LYS A 487 -25.60 21.53 34.92
C LYS A 487 -24.18 21.48 34.35
N THR A 488 -23.97 20.91 33.17
CA THR A 488 -22.67 20.84 32.52
C THR A 488 -22.80 21.31 31.08
N GLY A 489 -22.32 22.51 30.81
CA GLY A 489 -22.01 22.94 29.44
C GLY A 489 -21.07 21.93 28.77
N PRO A 490 -20.90 21.99 27.44
CA PRO A 490 -19.91 21.14 26.75
C PRO A 490 -18.58 21.31 27.49
N LEU A 491 -17.91 20.18 27.82
CA LEU A 491 -16.57 20.20 28.43
C LEU A 491 -15.67 21.11 27.57
N GLU A 492 -14.92 22.00 28.21
CA GLU A 492 -13.87 22.73 27.53
C GLU A 492 -12.96 21.75 26.80
N THR A 493 -12.44 22.17 25.64
CA THR A 493 -11.67 21.30 24.75
C THR A 493 -10.50 20.59 25.45
N THR A 494 -9.82 21.29 26.36
CA THR A 494 -8.73 20.76 27.18
C THR A 494 -9.21 19.69 28.18
N GLN A 495 -10.39 19.88 28.78
CA GLN A 495 -11.00 18.89 29.68
C GLN A 495 -11.40 17.61 28.93
N GLN A 496 -11.78 17.71 27.64
CA GLN A 496 -12.05 16.52 26.81
C GLN A 496 -10.77 15.68 26.63
N LEU A 497 -9.59 16.30 26.47
CA LEU A 497 -8.33 15.58 26.35
C LEU A 497 -8.03 14.78 27.63
N ASP A 498 -8.14 15.42 28.82
CA ASP A 498 -7.86 14.76 30.08
C ASP A 498 -8.84 13.63 30.36
N ALA A 499 -10.13 13.82 30.06
CA ALA A 499 -11.16 12.78 30.15
C ALA A 499 -10.90 11.63 29.17
N TYR A 500 -10.48 11.91 27.94
CA TYR A 500 -10.08 10.90 26.96
C TYR A 500 -8.88 10.07 27.44
N LEU A 501 -7.85 10.73 27.97
CA LEU A 501 -6.67 10.02 28.49
C LEU A 501 -7.02 9.11 29.67
N GLY A 502 -7.92 9.55 30.55
CA GLY A 502 -8.41 8.76 31.70
C GLY A 502 -9.40 7.63 31.34
N CYS A 503 -9.99 7.66 30.15
CA CYS A 503 -10.97 6.64 29.73
C CYS A 503 -10.26 5.28 29.48
N PRO A 504 -10.77 4.14 30.02
CA PRO A 504 -10.12 2.83 29.88
C PRO A 504 -10.32 2.19 28.49
N GLY A 505 -11.19 2.71 27.63
CA GLY A 505 -11.47 2.15 26.31
C GLY A 505 -10.30 2.26 25.37
N ASP A 506 -10.09 1.23 24.53
CA ASP A 506 -9.01 1.10 23.54
C ASP A 506 -9.50 1.08 22.08
N THR A 507 -10.82 1.12 21.87
CA THR A 507 -11.46 1.12 20.56
C THR A 507 -11.66 2.54 20.03
N VAL A 508 -11.72 2.68 18.70
CA VAL A 508 -11.91 3.98 18.02
C VAL A 508 -13.26 4.63 18.42
N ASP A 509 -14.25 3.83 18.80
CA ASP A 509 -15.56 4.34 19.21
C ASP A 509 -15.51 5.24 20.46
N VAL A 510 -14.50 5.10 21.30
CA VAL A 510 -14.26 5.98 22.46
C VAL A 510 -14.13 7.44 22.05
N LEU A 511 -13.54 7.71 20.89
CA LEU A 511 -13.36 9.06 20.37
C LEU A 511 -14.68 9.80 20.15
N LYS A 512 -15.77 9.09 19.86
CA LYS A 512 -17.10 9.70 19.65
C LYS A 512 -17.62 10.45 20.87
N SER A 513 -17.13 10.09 22.07
CA SER A 513 -17.48 10.77 23.32
C SER A 513 -16.71 12.08 23.55
N PHE A 514 -15.70 12.37 22.73
CA PHE A 514 -14.81 13.52 22.85
C PHE A 514 -14.65 14.23 21.50
N PRO A 515 -15.64 15.02 21.05
CA PRO A 515 -15.69 15.55 19.67
C PRO A 515 -14.45 16.31 19.23
N ALA A 516 -13.89 17.20 20.08
CA ALA A 516 -12.69 17.95 19.74
C ALA A 516 -11.45 17.04 19.58
N VAL A 517 -11.28 16.08 20.49
CA VAL A 517 -10.22 15.08 20.42
C VAL A 517 -10.40 14.16 19.22
N CYS A 518 -11.65 13.80 18.88
CA CYS A 518 -11.99 12.99 17.71
C CYS A 518 -11.57 13.69 16.41
N GLN A 519 -11.89 14.97 16.26
CA GLN A 519 -11.55 15.76 15.08
C GLN A 519 -10.04 15.82 14.88
N LEU A 520 -9.26 16.10 15.94
CA LEU A 520 -7.81 16.06 15.87
C LEU A 520 -7.26 14.67 15.57
N SER A 521 -7.85 13.63 16.18
CA SER A 521 -7.47 12.24 15.87
C SER A 521 -7.69 11.93 14.40
N LEU A 522 -8.82 12.32 13.82
CA LEU A 522 -9.08 12.15 12.39
C LEU A 522 -8.06 12.91 11.54
N LYS A 523 -7.78 14.17 11.88
CA LYS A 523 -6.80 15.00 11.15
C LYS A 523 -5.42 14.34 11.11
N PHE A 524 -4.86 13.94 12.26
CA PHE A 524 -3.50 13.43 12.34
C PHE A 524 -3.38 11.94 11.95
N ASN A 525 -4.45 11.16 12.11
CA ASN A 525 -4.46 9.71 11.87
C ASN A 525 -5.02 9.29 10.51
N THR A 526 -5.54 10.22 9.70
CA THR A 526 -6.02 9.90 8.35
C THR A 526 -4.87 9.45 7.44
N ALA A 527 -3.67 10.01 7.59
CA ALA A 527 -2.50 9.57 6.84
C ALA A 527 -2.07 8.14 7.18
N LEU A 528 -1.38 7.51 6.23
CA LEU A 528 -0.76 6.19 6.39
C LEU A 528 0.75 6.34 6.59
N PRO A 529 1.39 5.51 7.43
CA PRO A 529 2.84 5.52 7.61
C PRO A 529 3.61 4.93 6.41
N ALA A 530 2.91 4.32 5.45
CA ALA A 530 3.52 3.66 4.30
C ALA A 530 2.76 3.92 3.00
N SER A 531 3.48 3.96 1.87
CA SER A 531 2.93 4.06 0.51
C SER A 531 2.49 2.71 -0.08
N ALA A 532 2.44 1.64 0.72
CA ALA A 532 2.12 0.28 0.30
C ALA A 532 0.78 0.15 -0.46
N ALA A 533 -0.18 1.06 -0.25
CA ALA A 533 -1.42 1.12 -1.00
C ALA A 533 -1.16 1.37 -2.49
N CYS A 534 -0.19 2.23 -2.81
CA CYS A 534 0.21 2.52 -4.18
C CYS A 534 0.97 1.34 -4.82
N GLU A 535 1.82 0.64 -4.06
CA GLU A 535 2.46 -0.59 -4.53
C GLU A 535 1.43 -1.67 -4.88
N ARG A 536 0.36 -1.80 -4.09
CA ARG A 536 -0.74 -2.73 -4.38
C ARG A 536 -1.51 -2.32 -5.64
N LEU A 537 -1.71 -1.02 -5.86
CA LEU A 537 -2.27 -0.50 -7.11
C LEU A 537 -1.42 -0.96 -8.31
N PHE A 538 -0.10 -0.78 -8.25
CA PHE A 538 0.79 -1.21 -9.32
C PHE A 538 0.89 -2.72 -9.47
N SER A 539 0.76 -3.48 -8.39
CA SER A 539 0.67 -4.94 -8.47
C SER A 539 -0.54 -5.39 -9.32
N VAL A 540 -1.71 -4.77 -9.12
CA VAL A 540 -2.89 -5.01 -9.96
C VAL A 540 -2.69 -4.48 -11.38
N ALA A 541 -2.05 -3.32 -11.52
CA ALA A 541 -1.70 -2.74 -12.81
C ALA A 541 -0.83 -3.70 -13.66
N GLY A 542 0.17 -4.32 -13.05
CA GLY A 542 1.02 -5.34 -13.69
C GLY A 542 0.26 -6.58 -14.17
N LEU A 543 -0.83 -6.98 -13.49
CA LEU A 543 -1.70 -8.05 -13.96
C LEU A 543 -2.48 -7.68 -15.23
N ILE A 544 -2.82 -6.40 -15.39
CA ILE A 544 -3.49 -5.89 -16.60
C ILE A 544 -2.47 -5.68 -17.72
N PHE A 545 -1.32 -5.08 -17.40
CA PHE A 545 -0.30 -4.62 -18.36
C PHE A 545 0.75 -5.72 -18.64
N ARG A 546 0.30 -6.92 -19.02
CA ARG A 546 1.18 -8.03 -19.42
C ARG A 546 1.68 -7.86 -20.86
N PRO A 547 2.80 -8.49 -21.29
CA PRO A 547 3.35 -8.37 -22.65
C PRO A 547 2.32 -8.61 -23.76
N ARG A 548 1.42 -9.58 -23.59
CA ARG A 548 0.32 -9.86 -24.52
C ARG A 548 -0.74 -8.77 -24.61
N ARG A 549 -0.69 -7.77 -23.71
CA ARG A 549 -1.63 -6.63 -23.61
C ARG A 549 -0.93 -5.29 -23.65
N ALA A 550 0.34 -5.26 -24.03
CA ALA A 550 1.14 -4.02 -24.11
C ALA A 550 0.56 -2.98 -25.09
N CYS A 551 -0.32 -3.42 -26.01
CA CYS A 551 -1.02 -2.54 -26.96
C CYS A 551 -2.27 -1.87 -26.37
N ILE A 552 -2.65 -2.12 -25.10
CA ILE A 552 -3.78 -1.43 -24.50
C ILE A 552 -3.49 0.08 -24.41
N GLY A 553 -4.45 0.91 -24.88
CA GLY A 553 -4.36 2.37 -24.77
C GLY A 553 -4.38 2.82 -23.31
N SER A 554 -3.66 3.90 -22.99
CA SER A 554 -3.49 4.37 -21.59
C SER A 554 -4.83 4.63 -20.89
N ASN A 555 -5.82 5.22 -21.57
CA ASN A 555 -7.14 5.49 -20.99
C ASN A 555 -7.92 4.19 -20.66
N ASN A 556 -7.87 3.20 -21.55
CA ASN A 556 -8.55 1.91 -21.31
C ASN A 556 -7.86 1.13 -20.19
N PHE A 557 -6.53 1.22 -20.10
CA PHE A 557 -5.75 0.65 -19.02
C PHE A 557 -6.16 1.26 -17.67
N GLU A 558 -6.14 2.59 -17.57
CA GLU A 558 -6.53 3.31 -16.35
C GLU A 558 -7.98 3.00 -15.97
N ASN A 559 -8.93 3.07 -16.92
CA ASN A 559 -10.35 2.79 -16.65
C ASN A 559 -10.56 1.38 -16.09
N LEU A 560 -9.92 0.35 -16.65
CA LEU A 560 -10.01 -1.02 -16.17
C LEU A 560 -9.41 -1.17 -14.77
N LEU A 561 -8.26 -0.54 -14.53
CA LEU A 561 -7.58 -0.58 -13.24
C LEU A 561 -8.42 0.08 -12.15
N LEU A 562 -8.90 1.29 -12.40
CA LEU A 562 -9.69 2.04 -11.43
C LEU A 562 -11.02 1.37 -11.12
N LEU A 563 -11.73 0.83 -12.13
CA LEU A 563 -12.94 0.03 -11.90
C LEU A 563 -12.64 -1.22 -11.06
N ARG A 564 -11.51 -1.89 -11.33
CA ARG A 564 -11.11 -3.08 -10.57
C ARG A 564 -10.86 -2.78 -9.09
N LEU A 565 -10.24 -1.64 -8.80
CA LEU A 565 -9.87 -1.24 -7.44
C LEU A 565 -11.04 -0.58 -6.69
N ASN A 566 -11.86 0.20 -7.37
CA ASN A 566 -12.93 1.00 -6.77
C ASN A 566 -14.30 0.33 -6.89
N LYS A 567 -14.41 -0.95 -6.58
CA LYS A 567 -15.65 -1.75 -6.74
C LYS A 567 -16.87 -1.18 -6.00
N ALA A 568 -16.67 -0.48 -4.92
CA ALA A 568 -17.75 0.11 -4.12
C ALA A 568 -18.48 1.26 -4.85
N TYR A 569 -17.90 1.80 -5.91
CA TYR A 569 -18.41 3.00 -6.60
C TYR A 569 -19.06 2.73 -7.97
N TRP A 570 -19.18 1.47 -8.41
CA TRP A 570 -19.81 1.17 -9.70
C TRP A 570 -20.67 -0.10 -9.73
#